data_ecd1ca4f1ee40a0006efc689757c58b4
#
_entry.id   ecd1ca4f1ee40a0006efc689757c58b4
#
_cell.length_a   1.000
_cell.length_b   1.000
_cell.length_c   1.000
_cell.angle_alpha   90.00
_cell.angle_beta   90.00
_cell.angle_gamma   90.00
#
_symmetry.space_group_name_H-M   'P 1'
#
loop_
_entity.id
_entity.type
_entity.pdbx_description
1 polymer ?
#
loop_
_entity_poly.entity_id
_entity_poly.type
_entity_poly.pdbx_seq_one_letter_code
_entity_poly.pdbx_strand_id
1 'polypeptide(L)'
;MTGDAAATHRLPERLEAALRRLAAALDKLEAACERRAKADALRANLEEELAVLQDDRSRLAVELDGAIARSNALELANEEVGRRLNQASAEIRSVLTEVVSREG
;
A
#
# COMPACT_ATOMS: atom_id res chain seq x y z
N MET A 1 -18.22 -35.91 65.88
CA MET A 1 -18.55 -36.81 64.72
C MET A 1 -19.46 -36.14 63.65
N THR A 2 -20.34 -35.24 64.03
CA THR A 2 -21.19 -34.52 63.05
C THR A 2 -20.42 -33.54 62.17
N GLY A 3 -19.22 -33.08 62.61
CA GLY A 3 -18.39 -32.18 61.83
C GLY A 3 -17.68 -32.81 60.61
N ASP A 4 -17.25 -34.08 60.77
CA ASP A 4 -16.54 -34.80 59.72
C ASP A 4 -17.48 -35.23 58.57
N ALA A 5 -18.72 -35.60 58.89
CA ALA A 5 -19.70 -35.92 57.86
C ALA A 5 -20.11 -34.70 57.04
N ALA A 6 -20.27 -33.56 57.71
CA ALA A 6 -20.55 -32.30 57.03
C ALA A 6 -19.38 -31.81 56.16
N ALA A 7 -18.15 -31.95 56.64
CA ALA A 7 -16.93 -31.63 55.89
C ALA A 7 -16.76 -32.56 54.70
N THR A 8 -17.04 -33.86 54.81
CA THR A 8 -17.00 -34.82 53.71
C THR A 8 -18.06 -34.53 52.67
N HIS A 9 -19.24 -34.05 53.06
CA HIS A 9 -20.31 -33.65 52.14
C HIS A 9 -20.00 -32.36 51.38
N ARG A 10 -19.25 -31.42 51.98
CA ARG A 10 -18.85 -30.15 51.35
C ARG A 10 -17.72 -30.32 50.35
N LEU A 11 -16.88 -31.32 50.51
CA LEU A 11 -15.74 -31.58 49.63
C LEU A 11 -16.14 -31.86 48.17
N PRO A 12 -17.13 -32.79 47.90
CA PRO A 12 -17.62 -32.98 46.53
C PRO A 12 -18.22 -31.75 45.90
N GLU A 13 -19.00 -30.96 46.65
CA GLU A 13 -19.58 -29.70 46.16
C GLU A 13 -18.53 -28.67 45.81
N ARG A 14 -17.48 -28.58 46.65
CA ARG A 14 -16.34 -27.68 46.40
C ARG A 14 -15.55 -28.11 45.18
N LEU A 15 -15.35 -29.41 44.99
CA LEU A 15 -14.69 -29.97 43.81
C LEU A 15 -15.52 -29.72 42.55
N GLU A 16 -16.83 -29.90 42.58
CA GLU A 16 -17.71 -29.58 41.46
C GLU A 16 -17.66 -28.09 41.10
N ALA A 17 -17.69 -27.23 42.11
CA ALA A 17 -17.58 -25.79 41.90
C ALA A 17 -16.22 -25.41 41.30
N ALA A 18 -15.14 -26.01 41.76
CA ALA A 18 -13.80 -25.80 41.26
C ALA A 18 -13.68 -26.30 39.80
N LEU A 19 -14.24 -27.46 39.48
CA LEU A 19 -14.26 -27.99 38.11
C LEU A 19 -15.08 -27.13 37.17
N ARG A 20 -16.21 -26.61 37.61
CA ARG A 20 -17.00 -25.65 36.81
C ARG A 20 -16.25 -24.37 36.52
N ARG A 21 -15.53 -23.84 37.52
CA ARG A 21 -14.68 -22.66 37.33
C ARG A 21 -13.55 -22.94 36.35
N LEU A 22 -12.92 -24.10 36.48
CA LEU A 22 -11.87 -24.52 35.56
C LEU A 22 -12.39 -24.67 34.14
N ALA A 23 -13.54 -25.33 33.94
CA ALA A 23 -14.18 -25.50 32.67
C ALA A 23 -14.52 -24.13 32.05
N ALA A 24 -15.08 -23.21 32.85
CA ALA A 24 -15.39 -21.84 32.38
C ALA A 24 -14.13 -21.06 31.99
N ALA A 25 -13.05 -21.22 32.76
CA ALA A 25 -11.76 -20.60 32.47
C ALA A 25 -11.16 -21.17 31.18
N LEU A 26 -11.25 -22.49 30.97
CA LEU A 26 -10.79 -23.11 29.70
C LEU A 26 -11.60 -22.67 28.51
N ASP A 27 -12.92 -22.55 28.65
CA ASP A 27 -13.77 -22.02 27.57
C ASP A 27 -13.39 -20.57 27.17
N LYS A 28 -13.13 -19.75 28.17
CA LYS A 28 -12.66 -18.36 27.94
C LYS A 28 -11.31 -18.33 27.27
N LEU A 29 -10.40 -19.18 27.69
CA LEU A 29 -9.07 -19.28 27.10
C LEU A 29 -9.16 -19.77 25.65
N GLU A 30 -9.95 -20.79 25.39
CA GLU A 30 -10.18 -21.31 24.04
C GLU A 30 -10.75 -20.22 23.12
N ALA A 31 -11.76 -19.49 23.59
CA ALA A 31 -12.33 -18.37 22.82
C ALA A 31 -11.30 -17.25 22.58
N ALA A 32 -10.45 -16.96 23.57
CA ALA A 32 -9.37 -15.99 23.43
C ALA A 32 -8.32 -16.45 22.41
N CYS A 33 -7.95 -17.72 22.42
CA CYS A 33 -7.03 -18.31 21.45
C CYS A 33 -7.59 -18.24 20.03
N GLU A 34 -8.88 -18.54 19.84
CA GLU A 34 -9.54 -18.44 18.54
C GLU A 34 -9.55 -17.00 18.01
N ARG A 35 -9.87 -16.04 18.89
CA ARG A 35 -9.83 -14.62 18.50
C ARG A 35 -8.42 -14.19 18.13
N ARG A 36 -7.42 -14.63 18.89
CA ARG A 36 -6.01 -14.33 18.60
C ARG A 36 -5.57 -14.93 17.28
N ALA A 37 -5.93 -16.18 17.01
CA ALA A 37 -5.60 -16.85 15.76
C ALA A 37 -6.20 -16.12 14.55
N LYS A 38 -7.46 -15.68 14.66
CA LYS A 38 -8.11 -14.89 13.61
C LYS A 38 -7.46 -13.54 13.42
N ALA A 39 -7.10 -12.86 14.50
CA ALA A 39 -6.39 -11.57 14.43
C ALA A 39 -5.01 -11.72 13.80
N ASP A 40 -4.28 -12.78 14.14
CA ASP A 40 -2.96 -13.04 13.56
C ASP A 40 -3.05 -13.38 12.07
N ALA A 41 -4.06 -14.15 11.65
CA ALA A 41 -4.30 -14.45 10.24
C ALA A 41 -4.64 -13.18 9.44
N LEU A 42 -5.50 -12.32 9.99
CA LEU A 42 -5.82 -11.03 9.38
C LEU A 42 -4.58 -10.13 9.26
N ARG A 43 -3.77 -10.09 10.31
CA ARG A 43 -2.52 -9.31 10.30
C ARG A 43 -1.56 -9.80 9.22
N ALA A 44 -1.41 -11.13 9.09
CA ALA A 44 -0.55 -11.71 8.06
C ALA A 44 -1.03 -11.33 6.65
N ASN A 45 -2.33 -11.38 6.40
CA ASN A 45 -2.90 -10.96 5.12
C ASN A 45 -2.66 -9.47 4.84
N LEU A 46 -2.84 -8.62 5.85
CA LEU A 46 -2.60 -7.18 5.73
C LEU A 46 -1.12 -6.87 5.47
N GLU A 47 -0.21 -7.61 6.08
CA GLU A 47 1.23 -7.48 5.83
C GLU A 47 1.59 -7.86 4.40
N GLU A 48 1.00 -8.92 3.85
CA GLU A 48 1.18 -9.31 2.45
C GLU A 48 0.64 -8.24 1.50
N GLU A 49 -0.56 -7.73 1.75
CA GLU A 49 -1.14 -6.64 0.95
C GLU A 49 -0.28 -5.39 1.02
N LEU A 50 0.23 -5.05 2.20
CA LEU A 50 1.11 -3.90 2.38
C LEU A 50 2.40 -4.07 1.58
N ALA A 51 3.01 -5.25 1.58
CA ALA A 51 4.21 -5.56 0.81
C ALA A 51 3.96 -5.39 -0.70
N VAL A 52 2.83 -5.89 -1.20
CA VAL A 52 2.44 -5.73 -2.62
C VAL A 52 2.24 -4.25 -2.96
N LEU A 53 1.56 -3.49 -2.09
CA LEU A 53 1.35 -2.07 -2.30
C LEU A 53 2.66 -1.27 -2.28
N GLN A 54 3.60 -1.64 -1.43
CA GLN A 54 4.92 -1.01 -1.39
C GLN A 54 5.72 -1.28 -2.67
N ASP A 55 5.67 -2.51 -3.19
CA ASP A 55 6.30 -2.85 -4.46
C ASP A 55 5.66 -2.10 -5.63
N ASP A 56 4.34 -2.02 -5.67
CA ASP A 56 3.60 -1.27 -6.68
C ASP A 56 3.95 0.22 -6.61
N ARG A 57 4.02 0.77 -5.41
CA ARG A 57 4.42 2.17 -5.21
C ARG A 57 5.83 2.44 -5.74
N SER A 58 6.78 1.56 -5.46
CA SER A 58 8.16 1.68 -5.94
C SER A 58 8.22 1.61 -7.46
N ARG A 59 7.49 0.68 -8.06
CA ARG A 59 7.40 0.55 -9.52
C ARG A 59 6.78 1.80 -10.16
N LEU A 60 5.68 2.29 -9.61
CA LEU A 60 5.02 3.49 -10.11
C LEU A 60 5.91 4.72 -9.98
N ALA A 61 6.71 4.83 -8.93
CA ALA A 61 7.68 5.92 -8.77
C ALA A 61 8.72 5.91 -9.89
N VAL A 62 9.25 4.72 -10.23
CA VAL A 62 10.21 4.57 -11.33
C VAL A 62 9.55 4.90 -12.68
N GLU A 63 8.34 4.41 -12.91
CA GLU A 63 7.58 4.72 -14.13
C GLU A 63 7.30 6.21 -14.27
N LEU A 64 6.92 6.86 -13.16
CA LEU A 64 6.68 8.31 -13.15
C LEU A 64 7.96 9.09 -13.45
N ASP A 65 9.08 8.75 -12.83
CA ASP A 65 10.36 9.40 -13.10
C ASP A 65 10.75 9.26 -14.58
N GLY A 66 10.56 8.06 -15.12
CA GLY A 66 10.79 7.80 -16.56
C GLY A 66 9.87 8.63 -17.46
N ALA A 67 8.60 8.77 -17.10
CA ALA A 67 7.65 9.59 -17.87
C ALA A 67 8.01 11.07 -17.81
N ILE A 68 8.41 11.57 -16.65
CA ILE A 68 8.88 12.96 -16.49
C ILE A 68 10.13 13.20 -17.34
N ALA A 69 11.09 12.28 -17.31
CA ALA A 69 12.30 12.40 -18.13
C ALA A 69 11.99 12.44 -19.63
N ARG A 70 11.06 11.59 -20.10
CA ARG A 70 10.61 11.59 -21.50
C ARG A 70 9.88 12.86 -21.85
N SER A 71 9.03 13.37 -20.96
CA SER A 71 8.30 14.62 -21.15
C SER A 71 9.27 15.79 -21.29
N ASN A 72 10.28 15.88 -20.43
CA ASN A 72 11.31 16.92 -20.49
C ASN A 72 12.12 16.82 -21.78
N ALA A 73 12.48 15.62 -22.23
CA ALA A 73 13.18 15.42 -23.49
C ALA A 73 12.34 15.87 -24.70
N LEU A 74 11.03 15.58 -24.68
CA LEU A 74 10.11 16.04 -25.72
C LEU A 74 9.96 17.56 -25.74
N GLU A 75 9.88 18.21 -24.59
CA GLU A 75 9.83 19.66 -24.49
C GLU A 75 11.08 20.30 -25.10
N LEU A 76 12.27 19.77 -24.78
CA LEU A 76 13.53 20.25 -25.35
C LEU A 76 13.58 20.03 -26.86
N ALA A 77 13.14 18.87 -27.34
CA ALA A 77 13.07 18.60 -28.78
C ALA A 77 12.10 19.53 -29.47
N ASN A 78 10.94 19.82 -28.90
CA ASN A 78 9.95 20.75 -29.45
C ASN A 78 10.50 22.18 -29.48
N GLU A 79 11.20 22.63 -28.48
CA GLU A 79 11.87 23.92 -28.45
C GLU A 79 12.89 24.04 -29.58
N GLU A 80 13.70 22.99 -29.79
CA GLU A 80 14.69 22.95 -30.87
C GLU A 80 14.04 22.97 -32.26
N VAL A 81 12.97 22.19 -32.45
CA VAL A 81 12.20 22.19 -33.70
C VAL A 81 11.60 23.57 -33.93
N GLY A 82 11.04 24.20 -32.91
CA GLY A 82 10.49 25.55 -32.95
C GLY A 82 11.52 26.58 -33.40
N ARG A 83 12.71 26.52 -32.85
CA ARG A 83 13.83 27.42 -33.26
C ARG A 83 14.23 27.21 -34.70
N ARG A 84 14.36 25.96 -35.13
CA ARG A 84 14.70 25.64 -36.56
C ARG A 84 13.63 26.10 -37.51
N LEU A 85 12.36 25.94 -37.17
CA LEU A 85 11.25 26.42 -37.98
C LEU A 85 11.25 27.95 -38.10
N ASN A 86 11.47 28.65 -37.02
CA ASN A 86 11.56 30.11 -37.01
C ASN A 86 12.74 30.61 -37.85
N GLN A 87 13.89 29.95 -37.74
CA GLN A 87 15.08 30.25 -38.50
C GLN A 87 14.83 30.02 -40.01
N ALA A 88 14.27 28.87 -40.36
CA ALA A 88 13.93 28.57 -41.76
C ALA A 88 12.91 29.55 -42.32
N SER A 89 11.88 29.92 -41.53
CA SER A 89 10.90 30.93 -41.93
C SER A 89 11.55 32.31 -42.18
N ALA A 90 12.48 32.70 -41.33
CA ALA A 90 13.21 33.96 -41.47
C ALA A 90 14.10 33.96 -42.72
N GLU A 91 14.78 32.86 -43.02
CA GLU A 91 15.59 32.69 -44.22
C GLU A 91 14.73 32.77 -45.48
N ILE A 92 13.58 32.10 -45.52
CA ILE A 92 12.64 32.15 -46.63
C ILE A 92 12.13 33.57 -46.84
N ARG A 93 11.75 34.29 -45.78
CA ARG A 93 11.32 35.70 -45.87
C ARG A 93 12.42 36.60 -46.43
N SER A 94 13.63 36.39 -45.95
CA SER A 94 14.79 37.15 -46.44
C SER A 94 15.03 36.95 -47.93
N VAL A 95 14.99 35.70 -48.40
CA VAL A 95 15.13 35.36 -49.81
C VAL A 95 14.01 35.95 -50.64
N LEU A 96 12.75 35.86 -50.21
CA LEU A 96 11.61 36.44 -50.90
C LEU A 96 11.70 37.97 -50.99
N THR A 97 12.10 38.62 -49.92
CA THR A 97 12.31 40.06 -49.89
C THR A 97 13.41 40.48 -50.87
N GLU A 98 14.49 39.74 -50.93
CA GLU A 98 15.58 39.99 -51.86
C GLU A 98 15.15 39.81 -53.30
N VAL A 99 14.40 38.73 -53.59
CA VAL A 99 13.88 38.49 -54.96
C VAL A 99 12.92 39.60 -55.37
N VAL A 100 11.98 40.00 -54.54
CA VAL A 100 11.04 41.07 -54.78
C VAL A 100 11.78 42.41 -54.98
N SER A 101 12.80 42.66 -54.21
CA SER A 101 13.66 43.85 -54.35
C SER A 101 14.41 43.90 -55.72
N ARG A 102 14.84 42.73 -56.21
CA ARG A 102 15.51 42.63 -57.50
C ARG A 102 14.56 42.78 -58.70
N GLU A 103 13.31 42.43 -58.59
CA GLU A 103 12.27 42.55 -59.66
C GLU A 103 11.66 43.94 -59.68
N GLY A 104 11.81 44.71 -58.66
CA GLY A 104 11.35 46.10 -58.61
C GLY A 104 12.44 47.02 -58.98
#